data_0236298ae9bd3c10c0717a9ba9af190a
#
_entry.id   0236298ae9bd3c10c0717a9ba9af190a
#
_cell.length_a   1.000
_cell.length_b   1.000
_cell.length_c   1.000
_cell.angle_alpha   90.00
_cell.angle_beta   90.00
_cell.angle_gamma   90.00
#
_symmetry.space_group_name_H-M   'P 1'
#
loop_
_entity.id
_entity.type
_entity.pdbx_description
1 polymer ?
#
loop_
_entity_poly.entity_id
_entity_poly.type
_entity_poly.pdbx_seq_one_letter_code
_entity_poly.pdbx_strand_id
1 'polypeptide(L)'
;DNAMTDNVITRLLPDGSPDGEMKPMGYIADDLVADGTAEERGHMFFSNTDGNVNVGVWQCTPCTEEAIDYPFDQCCFVLDGTMTITDESGHTETYTAGDAYVIPRGFKGHFKMTGDYKNYFITVEPETKG
;
A
#
# COMPACT_ATOMS: atom_id res chain seq x y z
N ASP A 1 -1.44 -25.09 6.33
CA ASP A 1 -1.31 -24.68 7.72
C ASP A 1 0.12 -24.32 8.05
N ASN A 2 0.28 -23.29 8.78
CA ASN A 2 1.59 -22.82 9.17
C ASN A 2 1.63 -22.52 10.67
N ALA A 3 1.38 -23.54 11.45
CA ALA A 3 1.31 -23.43 12.90
C ALA A 3 2.59 -22.84 13.48
N MET A 4 3.73 -23.00 12.79
CA MET A 4 5.02 -22.50 13.28
C MET A 4 5.12 -20.98 13.28
N THR A 5 4.27 -20.31 12.50
CA THR A 5 4.27 -18.84 12.46
C THR A 5 3.14 -18.24 13.27
N ASP A 6 2.26 -19.07 13.86
CA ASP A 6 1.16 -18.56 14.67
C ASP A 6 1.71 -17.92 15.93
N ASN A 7 1.20 -16.72 16.25
CA ASN A 7 1.58 -15.98 17.45
C ASN A 7 3.05 -15.60 17.53
N VAL A 8 3.71 -15.50 16.39
CA VAL A 8 5.11 -15.10 16.31
C VAL A 8 5.18 -13.64 15.94
N ILE A 9 6.04 -12.88 16.61
CA ILE A 9 6.26 -11.48 16.26
C ILE A 9 6.99 -11.41 14.93
N THR A 10 6.48 -10.61 14.02
CA THR A 10 7.08 -10.42 12.69
C THR A 10 7.68 -9.03 12.60
N ARG A 11 8.96 -8.97 12.25
CA ARG A 11 9.63 -7.70 12.03
C ARG A 11 9.34 -7.22 10.61
N LEU A 12 9.01 -5.96 10.48
CA LEU A 12 8.84 -5.35 9.17
C LEU A 12 10.17 -4.75 8.73
N LEU A 13 10.56 -5.05 7.50
CA LEU A 13 11.83 -4.60 6.95
C LEU A 13 11.58 -3.79 5.66
N PRO A 14 12.28 -2.65 5.49
CA PRO A 14 12.02 -1.79 4.33
C PRO A 14 12.42 -2.40 2.99
N ASP A 15 13.28 -3.41 2.99
CA ASP A 15 13.70 -4.08 1.76
C ASP A 15 13.03 -5.45 1.57
N GLY A 16 12.00 -5.74 2.33
CA GLY A 16 11.17 -6.92 2.14
C GLY A 16 11.57 -8.08 3.01
N SER A 17 11.67 -9.26 2.39
CA SER A 17 11.97 -10.50 3.12
C SER A 17 13.38 -10.45 3.74
N PRO A 18 13.67 -11.37 4.69
CA PRO A 18 14.99 -11.39 5.33
C PRO A 18 16.16 -11.50 4.36
N ASP A 19 15.93 -11.96 3.13
CA ASP A 19 16.97 -12.01 2.10
C ASP A 19 17.01 -10.73 1.26
N GLY A 20 16.21 -9.72 1.62
CA GLY A 20 16.21 -8.44 0.92
C GLY A 20 15.52 -8.45 -0.42
N GLU A 21 14.69 -9.45 -0.67
CA GLU A 21 14.05 -9.59 -1.98
C GLU A 21 12.63 -9.03 -1.99
N MET A 22 12.41 -8.05 -2.86
CA MET A 22 11.09 -7.52 -3.18
C MET A 22 10.61 -8.16 -4.47
N LYS A 23 9.32 -8.45 -4.57
CA LYS A 23 8.74 -9.13 -5.73
C LYS A 23 7.76 -8.22 -6.47
N PRO A 24 7.58 -8.43 -7.78
CA PRO A 24 6.59 -7.64 -8.53
C PRO A 24 5.20 -7.78 -7.91
N MET A 25 4.48 -6.66 -7.90
CA MET A 25 3.10 -6.62 -7.43
C MET A 25 2.26 -5.87 -8.45
N GLY A 26 0.95 -6.01 -8.38
CA GLY A 26 0.03 -5.42 -9.34
C GLY A 26 -1.24 -4.93 -8.69
N TYR A 27 -1.11 -4.02 -7.72
CA TYR A 27 -2.29 -3.46 -7.06
C TYR A 27 -2.96 -2.36 -7.88
N ILE A 28 -2.17 -1.64 -8.68
CA ILE A 28 -2.70 -0.55 -9.49
C ILE A 28 -3.09 -1.10 -10.84
N ALA A 29 -4.37 -1.00 -11.17
CA ALA A 29 -4.86 -1.43 -12.49
C ALA A 29 -4.32 -0.49 -13.56
N ASP A 30 -3.94 -1.05 -14.71
CA ASP A 30 -3.33 -0.27 -15.79
C ASP A 30 -4.21 0.89 -16.25
N ASP A 31 -5.52 0.69 -16.31
CA ASP A 31 -6.45 1.71 -16.77
C ASP A 31 -6.66 2.81 -15.72
N LEU A 32 -6.16 2.65 -14.51
CA LEU A 32 -6.22 3.68 -13.48
C LEU A 32 -4.94 4.51 -13.39
N VAL A 33 -3.93 4.21 -14.19
CA VAL A 33 -2.71 5.02 -14.24
C VAL A 33 -2.96 6.19 -15.18
N ALA A 34 -3.05 7.40 -14.60
CA ALA A 34 -3.31 8.62 -15.37
C ALA A 34 -2.05 9.21 -15.96
N ASP A 35 -0.90 8.97 -15.35
CA ASP A 35 0.37 9.53 -15.76
C ASP A 35 1.51 8.69 -15.22
N GLY A 36 2.61 8.58 -15.98
CA GLY A 36 3.78 7.81 -15.57
C GLY A 36 3.62 6.32 -15.79
N THR A 37 4.49 5.56 -15.16
CA THR A 37 4.49 4.10 -15.26
C THR A 37 4.50 3.51 -13.86
N ALA A 38 3.56 2.62 -13.60
CA ALA A 38 3.47 1.97 -12.30
C ALA A 38 4.20 0.63 -12.34
N GLU A 39 5.44 0.62 -11.88
CA GLU A 39 6.17 -0.62 -11.64
C GLU A 39 6.21 -0.82 -10.14
N GLU A 40 5.50 -1.82 -9.67
CA GLU A 40 5.29 -2.07 -8.26
C GLU A 40 6.11 -3.26 -7.81
N ARG A 41 6.68 -3.17 -6.61
CA ARG A 41 7.36 -4.27 -5.96
C ARG A 41 7.02 -4.24 -4.49
N GLY A 42 7.07 -5.38 -3.86
CA GLY A 42 6.76 -5.43 -2.44
C GLY A 42 6.92 -6.81 -1.85
N HIS A 43 6.52 -6.90 -0.59
CA HIS A 43 6.57 -8.16 0.16
C HIS A 43 5.45 -8.16 1.19
N MET A 44 4.73 -9.26 1.29
CA MET A 44 3.68 -9.42 2.28
C MET A 44 4.27 -10.11 3.50
N PHE A 45 4.35 -9.37 4.62
CA PHE A 45 4.91 -9.91 5.87
C PHE A 45 3.91 -10.73 6.64
N PHE A 46 2.63 -10.36 6.57
CA PHE A 46 1.63 -10.96 7.44
C PHE A 46 0.25 -10.88 6.81
N SER A 47 -0.50 -11.97 6.94
CA SER A 47 -1.94 -11.98 6.69
C SER A 47 -2.55 -12.75 7.83
N ASN A 48 -3.65 -12.22 8.38
CA ASN A 48 -4.30 -12.90 9.50
C ASN A 48 -5.03 -14.15 9.01
N THR A 49 -5.50 -14.96 9.95
CA THR A 49 -6.15 -16.24 9.65
C THR A 49 -7.35 -16.06 8.71
N ASP A 50 -8.12 -15.01 8.91
CA ASP A 50 -9.29 -14.74 8.08
C ASP A 50 -8.95 -14.14 6.73
N GLY A 51 -7.70 -13.71 6.54
CA GLY A 51 -7.24 -13.16 5.27
C GLY A 51 -7.70 -11.75 5.00
N ASN A 52 -8.30 -11.08 5.98
CA ASN A 52 -8.82 -9.73 5.77
C ASN A 52 -7.90 -8.61 6.26
N VAL A 53 -6.86 -8.96 7.03
CA VAL A 53 -5.86 -7.99 7.48
C VAL A 53 -4.52 -8.40 6.91
N ASN A 54 -3.89 -7.49 6.17
CA ASN A 54 -2.63 -7.77 5.50
C ASN A 54 -1.63 -6.66 5.80
N VAL A 55 -0.39 -7.05 6.04
CA VAL A 55 0.68 -6.10 6.38
C VAL A 55 1.87 -6.38 5.48
N GLY A 56 2.38 -5.34 4.85
CA GLY A 56 3.50 -5.50 3.95
C GLY A 56 4.30 -4.24 3.74
N VAL A 57 5.23 -4.34 2.82
CA VAL A 57 6.01 -3.21 2.31
C VAL A 57 5.75 -3.15 0.80
N TRP A 58 5.68 -1.92 0.28
CA TRP A 58 5.34 -1.69 -1.12
C TRP A 58 6.12 -0.49 -1.64
N GLN A 59 6.54 -0.58 -2.88
CA GLN A 59 7.20 0.54 -3.56
C GLN A 59 6.66 0.63 -4.97
N CYS A 60 6.75 1.82 -5.54
CA CYS A 60 6.22 2.06 -6.88
C CYS A 60 7.01 3.19 -7.54
N THR A 61 7.25 3.04 -8.84
CA THR A 61 7.86 4.07 -9.65
C THR A 61 6.92 5.29 -9.77
N PRO A 62 7.46 6.48 -10.10
CA PRO A 62 6.64 7.69 -10.18
C PRO A 62 5.47 7.54 -11.14
N CYS A 63 4.28 7.77 -10.65
CA CYS A 63 3.07 7.73 -11.46
C CYS A 63 1.92 8.38 -10.69
N THR A 64 0.82 8.62 -11.40
CA THR A 64 -0.42 9.10 -10.80
C THR A 64 -1.49 8.04 -11.01
N GLU A 65 -2.11 7.62 -9.94
CA GLU A 65 -3.21 6.65 -9.96
C GLU A 65 -4.53 7.36 -9.68
N GLU A 66 -5.56 7.03 -10.43
CA GLU A 66 -6.92 7.49 -10.13
C GLU A 66 -7.61 6.44 -9.29
N ALA A 67 -8.04 6.83 -8.09
CA ALA A 67 -8.84 5.96 -7.23
C ALA A 67 -10.30 6.29 -7.44
N ILE A 68 -11.09 5.30 -7.81
CA ILE A 68 -12.52 5.50 -8.11
C ILE A 68 -13.38 5.01 -6.95
N ASP A 69 -13.00 3.89 -6.35
CA ASP A 69 -13.75 3.28 -5.25
C ASP A 69 -12.75 2.39 -4.51
N TYR A 70 -11.95 3.00 -3.65
CA TYR A 70 -10.83 2.30 -3.03
C TYR A 70 -11.36 1.07 -2.27
N PRO A 71 -10.77 -0.11 -2.50
CA PRO A 71 -11.44 -1.37 -2.13
C PRO A 71 -11.41 -1.73 -0.64
N PHE A 72 -10.54 -1.12 0.15
CA PHE A 72 -10.38 -1.48 1.57
C PHE A 72 -9.87 -0.28 2.35
N ASP A 73 -9.89 -0.38 3.68
CA ASP A 73 -9.23 0.61 4.52
C ASP A 73 -7.74 0.31 4.51
N GLN A 74 -6.92 1.34 4.40
CA GLN A 74 -5.47 1.15 4.35
C GLN A 74 -4.75 2.22 5.14
N CYS A 75 -3.82 1.77 5.99
CA CYS A 75 -2.92 2.66 6.72
C CYS A 75 -1.54 2.54 6.09
N CYS A 76 -0.89 3.67 5.84
CA CYS A 76 0.43 3.70 5.21
C CYS A 76 1.41 4.49 6.09
N PHE A 77 2.63 3.97 6.20
CA PHE A 77 3.74 4.62 6.88
C PHE A 77 4.82 4.85 5.83
N VAL A 78 5.05 6.11 5.46
CA VAL A 78 5.97 6.43 4.36
C VAL A 78 7.41 6.22 4.78
N LEU A 79 8.16 5.49 3.95
CA LEU A 79 9.58 5.19 4.18
C LEU A 79 10.48 5.99 3.27
N ASP A 80 10.06 6.27 2.03
CA ASP A 80 10.90 6.95 1.04
C ASP A 80 10.00 7.55 -0.03
N GLY A 81 10.51 8.54 -0.77
CA GLY A 81 9.75 9.23 -1.81
C GLY A 81 8.63 10.08 -1.23
N THR A 82 7.70 10.49 -2.08
CA THR A 82 6.56 11.31 -1.67
C THR A 82 5.26 10.76 -2.23
N MET A 83 4.19 10.98 -1.49
CA MET A 83 2.83 10.67 -1.91
C MET A 83 1.98 11.92 -1.76
N THR A 84 1.39 12.39 -2.85
CA THR A 84 0.46 13.50 -2.82
C THR A 84 -0.93 12.96 -3.11
N ILE A 85 -1.87 13.20 -2.19
CA ILE A 85 -3.24 12.70 -2.30
C ILE A 85 -4.17 13.88 -2.44
N THR A 86 -5.00 13.84 -3.48
CA THR A 86 -6.04 14.85 -3.73
C THR A 86 -7.39 14.16 -3.68
N ASP A 87 -8.30 14.63 -2.83
CA ASP A 87 -9.63 14.05 -2.72
C ASP A 87 -10.61 14.72 -3.69
N GLU A 88 -11.85 14.25 -3.70
CA GLU A 88 -12.88 14.76 -4.62
C GLU A 88 -13.17 16.25 -4.42
N SER A 89 -12.97 16.77 -3.23
CA SER A 89 -13.23 18.18 -2.96
C SER A 89 -12.08 19.08 -3.42
N GLY A 90 -10.97 18.47 -3.85
CA GLY A 90 -9.79 19.21 -4.27
C GLY A 90 -8.78 19.44 -3.15
N HIS A 91 -9.07 18.93 -1.94
CA HIS A 91 -8.11 19.02 -0.85
C HIS A 91 -6.90 18.15 -1.16
N THR A 92 -5.71 18.70 -0.98
CA THR A 92 -4.46 18.04 -1.35
C THR A 92 -3.49 18.06 -0.17
N GLU A 93 -2.86 16.90 0.10
CA GLU A 93 -1.78 16.80 1.08
C GLU A 93 -0.65 15.96 0.52
N THR A 94 0.57 16.27 0.94
CA THR A 94 1.77 15.53 0.55
C THR A 94 2.42 14.92 1.79
N TYR A 95 2.77 13.65 1.67
CA TYR A 95 3.37 12.86 2.73
C TYR A 95 4.77 12.43 2.33
N THR A 96 5.72 12.54 3.26
CA THR A 96 7.13 12.18 3.04
C THR A 96 7.56 11.21 4.11
N ALA A 97 8.81 10.75 4.05
CA ALA A 97 9.34 9.76 5.00
C ALA A 97 9.08 10.20 6.45
N GLY A 98 8.52 9.30 7.23
CA GLY A 98 8.14 9.55 8.61
C GLY A 98 6.68 9.94 8.79
N ASP A 99 5.99 10.30 7.73
CA ASP A 99 4.55 10.61 7.79
C ASP A 99 3.73 9.33 7.64
N ALA A 100 2.49 9.39 8.11
CA ALA A 100 1.55 8.29 7.98
C ALA A 100 0.18 8.83 7.61
N TYR A 101 -0.61 8.00 6.91
CA TYR A 101 -1.96 8.40 6.52
C TYR A 101 -2.86 7.18 6.40
N VAL A 102 -4.16 7.43 6.41
CA VAL A 102 -5.17 6.38 6.23
C VAL A 102 -6.00 6.71 4.99
N ILE A 103 -6.19 5.70 4.15
CA ILE A 103 -7.11 5.78 3.02
C ILE A 103 -8.35 4.98 3.42
N PRO A 104 -9.50 5.63 3.58
CA PRO A 104 -10.72 4.88 3.91
C PRO A 104 -11.27 4.17 2.69
N ARG A 105 -11.89 3.02 2.91
CA ARG A 105 -12.58 2.31 1.85
C ARG A 105 -13.60 3.22 1.17
N GLY A 106 -13.67 3.14 -0.15
CA GLY A 106 -14.57 4.00 -0.91
C GLY A 106 -13.95 5.32 -1.33
N PHE A 107 -12.71 5.57 -0.91
CA PHE A 107 -12.03 6.81 -1.27
C PHE A 107 -12.00 7.01 -2.78
N LYS A 108 -12.20 8.25 -3.21
CA LYS A 108 -12.15 8.65 -4.60
C LYS A 108 -11.28 9.90 -4.73
N GLY A 109 -10.31 9.86 -5.63
CA GLY A 109 -9.36 10.95 -5.80
C GLY A 109 -8.14 10.49 -6.57
N HIS A 110 -7.01 11.15 -6.32
CA HIS A 110 -5.76 10.87 -7.04
C HIS A 110 -4.64 10.61 -6.05
N PHE A 111 -3.79 9.64 -6.40
CA PHE A 111 -2.53 9.36 -5.70
C PHE A 111 -1.39 9.66 -6.64
N LYS A 112 -0.55 10.63 -6.30
CA LYS A 112 0.63 10.94 -7.12
C LYS A 112 1.89 10.62 -6.34
N MET A 113 2.68 9.71 -6.87
CA MET A 113 3.93 9.27 -6.27
C MET A 113 5.11 9.89 -7.02
N THR A 114 6.08 10.41 -6.27
CA THR A 114 7.32 10.92 -6.85
C THR A 114 8.50 10.31 -6.12
N GLY A 115 9.65 10.27 -6.80
CA GLY A 115 10.83 9.59 -6.29
C GLY A 115 10.60 8.09 -6.27
N ASP A 116 11.35 7.40 -5.43
CA ASP A 116 11.17 5.96 -5.25
C ASP A 116 10.23 5.74 -4.06
N TYR A 117 8.94 5.96 -4.29
CA TYR A 117 7.97 5.88 -3.21
C TYR A 117 7.94 4.50 -2.58
N LYS A 118 8.01 4.46 -1.26
CA LYS A 118 7.97 3.21 -0.50
C LYS A 118 7.21 3.43 0.80
N ASN A 119 6.42 2.44 1.20
CA ASN A 119 5.72 2.49 2.48
C ASN A 119 5.61 1.11 3.10
N TYR A 120 5.37 1.08 4.42
CA TYR A 120 4.70 -0.06 5.04
C TYR A 120 3.22 0.18 4.93
N PHE A 121 2.46 -0.88 4.67
CA PHE A 121 1.00 -0.74 4.59
C PHE A 121 0.32 -1.79 5.45
N ILE A 122 -0.88 -1.42 5.90
CA ILE A 122 -1.82 -2.33 6.54
C ILE A 122 -3.12 -2.17 5.78
N THR A 123 -3.64 -3.26 5.21
CA THR A 123 -4.96 -3.22 4.59
C THR A 123 -5.93 -4.02 5.43
N VAL A 124 -7.14 -3.49 5.56
CA VAL A 124 -8.24 -4.18 6.23
C VAL A 124 -9.35 -4.29 5.21
N GLU A 125 -9.59 -5.51 4.73
CA GLU A 125 -10.59 -5.74 3.71
C GLU A 125 -11.96 -5.91 4.34
N PRO A 126 -13.02 -5.58 3.62
CA PRO A 126 -14.36 -5.72 4.18
C PRO A 126 -14.65 -7.18 4.50
N GLU A 127 -15.41 -7.40 5.55
CA GLU A 127 -15.79 -8.76 5.93
C GLU A 127 -16.61 -9.40 4.81
N THR A 128 -16.26 -10.67 4.53
CA THR A 128 -17.01 -11.46 3.58
C THR A 128 -18.18 -12.10 4.31
N LYS A 129 -19.40 -11.86 3.86
CA LYS A 129 -20.57 -12.52 4.40
C LYS A 129 -20.74 -13.83 3.67
N GLY A 130 -20.70 -14.88 4.42
CA GLY A 130 -20.82 -16.24 3.90
C GLY A 130 -22.23 -16.60 3.49
#